data_ce2635d7f0309f0dddd290953d3bd50a
#
_entry.id   ce2635d7f0309f0dddd290953d3bd50a
#
_cell.length_a   1.000
_cell.length_b   1.000
_cell.length_c   1.000
_cell.angle_alpha   90.00
_cell.angle_beta   90.00
_cell.angle_gamma   90.00
#
_symmetry.space_group_name_H-M   'P 1'
#
loop_
_entity.id
_entity.type
_entity.pdbx_description
1 polymer ?
#
loop_
_entity_poly.entity_id
_entity_poly.type
_entity_poly.pdbx_seq_one_letter_code
_entity_poly.pdbx_strand_id
1 'polypeptide(L)'
;MLRGMIFTGVYYVLSIIYVLASLPFLALPGRGPVTFIIRSYTRALNLALRWICGVRKEIRGRENLPEGPFILAPKHSSWGDGFMIYPEVKNLGFVTGDHLEKFPLVGGILRKLGAIVIDTCGGGERKAASLVEGMERARHEGRRLLIYPEGHLAPVGFHFRYKPGVWHMQKAMNVPIVPVATNLNCFWEQEDIRKTPGTAVLEFLEPIPPGLPKEEAMQRLTDVIESRCAELISEATGKPVTPTQFLPDPDKGTLAEARPQQA
;
A
#
# COMPACT_ATOMS: atom_id res chain seq x y z
N MET A 1 -22.21 -11.46 3.35
CA MET A 1 -22.74 -10.41 2.46
C MET A 1 -23.24 -9.18 3.24
N LEU A 2 -24.24 -9.28 4.12
CA LEU A 2 -24.80 -8.13 4.87
C LEU A 2 -23.73 -7.29 5.62
N ARG A 3 -22.82 -7.94 6.38
CA ARG A 3 -21.74 -7.23 7.09
C ARG A 3 -20.83 -6.43 6.16
N GLY A 4 -20.51 -6.97 4.99
CA GLY A 4 -19.72 -6.26 3.99
C GLY A 4 -20.45 -5.05 3.39
N MET A 5 -21.74 -5.16 3.13
CA MET A 5 -22.56 -4.02 2.68
C MET A 5 -22.63 -2.91 3.74
N ILE A 6 -22.86 -3.28 5.02
CA ILE A 6 -22.84 -2.32 6.13
C ILE A 6 -21.46 -1.64 6.24
N PHE A 7 -20.39 -2.41 6.18
CA PHE A 7 -19.03 -1.87 6.19
C PHE A 7 -18.77 -0.92 5.02
N THR A 8 -19.22 -1.28 3.81
CA THR A 8 -19.08 -0.41 2.63
C THR A 8 -19.84 0.91 2.81
N GLY A 9 -21.05 0.88 3.35
CA GLY A 9 -21.79 2.09 3.69
C GLY A 9 -21.05 2.95 4.71
N VAL A 10 -20.55 2.35 5.81
CA VAL A 10 -19.75 3.02 6.83
C VAL A 10 -18.45 3.59 6.24
N TYR A 11 -17.78 2.84 5.36
CA TYR A 11 -16.59 3.29 4.65
C TYR A 11 -16.83 4.61 3.90
N TYR A 12 -17.90 4.68 3.08
CA TYR A 12 -18.22 5.91 2.33
C TYR A 12 -18.62 7.07 3.24
N VAL A 13 -19.44 6.82 4.27
CA VAL A 13 -19.83 7.85 5.24
C VAL A 13 -18.61 8.41 5.95
N LEU A 14 -17.75 7.57 6.49
CA LEU A 14 -16.50 8.01 7.12
C LEU A 14 -15.61 8.76 6.13
N SER A 15 -15.47 8.27 4.89
CA SER A 15 -14.67 8.95 3.86
C SER A 15 -15.15 10.38 3.62
N ILE A 16 -16.45 10.58 3.48
CA ILE A 16 -17.04 11.92 3.29
C ILE A 16 -16.77 12.79 4.52
N ILE A 17 -17.05 12.30 5.73
CA ILE A 17 -16.85 13.06 6.96
C ILE A 17 -15.41 13.52 7.11
N TYR A 18 -14.43 12.60 6.94
CA TYR A 18 -13.02 12.92 7.14
C TYR A 18 -12.42 13.77 6.00
N VAL A 19 -12.92 13.63 4.76
CA VAL A 19 -12.58 14.55 3.67
C VAL A 19 -13.06 15.96 4.00
N LEU A 20 -14.33 16.13 4.35
CA LEU A 20 -14.89 17.44 4.72
C LEU A 20 -14.18 18.04 5.93
N ALA A 21 -13.89 17.24 6.96
CA ALA A 21 -13.13 17.68 8.13
C ALA A 21 -11.70 18.13 7.79
N SER A 22 -11.12 17.65 6.71
CA SER A 22 -9.77 18.02 6.27
C SER A 22 -9.72 19.36 5.53
N LEU A 23 -10.83 19.79 4.90
CA LEU A 23 -10.84 20.95 3.99
C LEU A 23 -10.37 22.26 4.65
N PRO A 24 -10.81 22.64 5.87
CA PRO A 24 -10.37 23.88 6.50
C PRO A 24 -8.85 23.93 6.73
N PHE A 25 -8.22 22.76 6.90
CA PHE A 25 -6.80 22.64 7.19
C PHE A 25 -5.90 22.57 5.95
N LEU A 26 -6.47 22.50 4.74
CA LEU A 26 -5.69 22.52 3.51
C LEU A 26 -4.99 23.86 3.28
N ALA A 27 -5.63 24.96 3.66
CA ALA A 27 -5.08 26.32 3.51
C ALA A 27 -4.09 26.71 4.63
N LEU A 28 -4.12 26.01 5.78
CA LEU A 28 -3.24 26.34 6.92
C LEU A 28 -1.80 25.87 6.68
N PRO A 29 -0.77 26.56 7.23
CA PRO A 29 0.59 26.09 7.13
C PRO A 29 0.80 24.74 7.86
N GLY A 30 1.77 23.96 7.38
CA GLY A 30 2.08 22.65 7.94
C GLY A 30 1.07 21.56 7.55
N ARG A 31 1.39 20.31 7.88
CA ARG A 31 0.59 19.11 7.54
C ARG A 31 0.02 18.39 8.75
N GLY A 32 0.40 18.81 9.97
CA GLY A 32 0.04 18.14 11.21
C GLY A 32 -1.46 17.85 11.37
N PRO A 33 -2.34 18.86 11.25
CA PRO A 33 -3.78 18.66 11.39
C PRO A 33 -4.35 17.65 10.38
N VAL A 34 -4.01 17.77 9.09
CA VAL A 34 -4.48 16.85 8.06
C VAL A 34 -3.93 15.43 8.31
N THR A 35 -2.66 15.30 8.70
CA THR A 35 -2.08 14.01 9.07
C THR A 35 -2.80 13.37 10.24
N PHE A 36 -3.16 14.14 11.25
CA PHE A 36 -3.93 13.65 12.40
C PHE A 36 -5.32 13.16 11.98
N ILE A 37 -6.03 13.94 11.16
CA ILE A 37 -7.36 13.60 10.65
C ILE A 37 -7.30 12.31 9.84
N ILE A 38 -6.36 12.18 8.90
CA ILE A 38 -6.23 10.97 8.06
C ILE A 38 -5.79 9.76 8.89
N ARG A 39 -4.93 9.92 9.91
CA ARG A 39 -4.61 8.83 10.85
C ARG A 39 -5.84 8.39 11.66
N SER A 40 -6.66 9.33 12.08
CA SER A 40 -7.91 9.04 12.79
C SER A 40 -8.89 8.30 11.87
N TYR A 41 -9.00 8.72 10.61
CA TYR A 41 -9.79 8.05 9.59
C TYR A 41 -9.36 6.59 9.39
N THR A 42 -8.07 6.36 9.18
CA THR A 42 -7.56 5.00 8.96
C THR A 42 -7.77 4.10 10.19
N ARG A 43 -7.65 4.65 11.40
CA ARG A 43 -7.96 3.94 12.64
C ARG A 43 -9.45 3.62 12.77
N ALA A 44 -10.32 4.57 12.44
CA ALA A 44 -11.77 4.37 12.46
C ALA A 44 -12.20 3.28 11.47
N LEU A 45 -11.61 3.25 10.26
CA LEU A 45 -11.85 2.18 9.29
C LEU A 45 -11.39 0.81 9.79
N ASN A 46 -10.19 0.70 10.38
CA ASN A 46 -9.72 -0.55 10.95
C ASN A 46 -10.63 -1.03 12.09
N LEU A 47 -11.14 -0.09 12.90
CA LEU A 47 -12.09 -0.40 13.98
C LEU A 47 -13.44 -0.87 13.41
N ALA A 48 -13.96 -0.19 12.39
CA ALA A 48 -15.17 -0.61 11.69
C ALA A 48 -15.02 -2.00 11.06
N LEU A 49 -13.90 -2.26 10.40
CA LEU A 49 -13.58 -3.55 9.81
C LEU A 49 -13.57 -4.66 10.86
N ARG A 50 -12.99 -4.38 12.04
CA ARG A 50 -12.96 -5.30 13.17
C ARG A 50 -14.36 -5.62 13.69
N TRP A 51 -15.15 -4.59 13.99
CA TRP A 51 -16.43 -4.77 14.69
C TRP A 51 -17.58 -5.19 13.77
N ILE A 52 -17.58 -4.73 12.52
CA ILE A 52 -18.64 -5.06 11.55
C ILE A 52 -18.32 -6.40 10.85
N CYS A 53 -17.10 -6.56 10.36
CA CYS A 53 -16.72 -7.71 9.54
C CYS A 53 -15.99 -8.80 10.32
N GLY A 54 -15.54 -8.54 11.56
CA GLY A 54 -14.77 -9.50 12.34
C GLY A 54 -13.32 -9.68 11.88
N VAL A 55 -12.79 -8.75 11.08
CA VAL A 55 -11.40 -8.78 10.62
C VAL A 55 -10.52 -8.07 11.64
N ARG A 56 -9.68 -8.81 12.33
CA ARG A 56 -8.71 -8.30 13.30
C ARG A 56 -7.42 -7.95 12.59
N LYS A 57 -6.82 -6.83 12.96
CA LYS A 57 -5.49 -6.44 12.47
C LYS A 57 -4.42 -6.92 13.45
N GLU A 58 -3.40 -7.59 12.94
CA GLU A 58 -2.19 -7.97 13.66
C GLU A 58 -0.96 -7.36 12.96
N ILE A 59 -0.05 -6.78 13.73
CA ILE A 59 1.18 -6.18 13.22
C ILE A 59 2.37 -6.94 13.77
N ARG A 60 3.23 -7.42 12.86
CA ARG A 60 4.47 -8.13 13.19
C ARG A 60 5.70 -7.37 12.66
N GLY A 61 6.87 -7.64 13.20
CA GLY A 61 8.15 -7.14 12.69
C GLY A 61 8.37 -5.63 12.85
N ARG A 62 7.76 -4.97 13.85
CA ARG A 62 7.95 -3.53 14.09
C ARG A 62 9.40 -3.16 14.40
N GLU A 63 10.16 -4.08 14.97
CA GLU A 63 11.59 -4.01 15.26
C GLU A 63 12.43 -3.84 13.99
N ASN A 64 11.91 -4.24 12.84
CA ASN A 64 12.56 -4.08 11.53
C ASN A 64 12.41 -2.68 10.94
N LEU A 65 11.63 -1.79 11.57
CA LEU A 65 11.46 -0.43 11.08
C LEU A 65 12.65 0.44 11.48
N PRO A 66 13.45 0.97 10.53
CA PRO A 66 14.55 1.89 10.85
C PRO A 66 14.04 3.17 11.50
N GLU A 67 14.84 3.79 12.35
CA GLU A 67 14.50 5.07 12.98
C GLU A 67 14.45 6.21 11.96
N GLY A 68 15.35 6.19 10.97
CA GLY A 68 15.47 7.21 9.93
C GLY A 68 14.49 7.07 8.76
N PRO A 69 14.78 7.74 7.64
CA PRO A 69 14.05 7.56 6.37
C PRO A 69 14.25 6.16 5.80
N PHE A 70 13.19 5.64 5.18
CA PHE A 70 13.22 4.38 4.44
C PHE A 70 12.10 4.34 3.39
N ILE A 71 12.18 3.39 2.49
CA ILE A 71 11.12 3.09 1.52
C ILE A 71 10.38 1.85 1.97
N LEU A 72 9.08 1.98 2.17
CA LEU A 72 8.21 0.87 2.47
C LEU A 72 7.70 0.28 1.16
N ALA A 73 7.92 -1.00 0.96
CA ALA A 73 7.54 -1.73 -0.25
C ALA A 73 6.59 -2.88 0.10
N PRO A 74 5.28 -2.61 0.26
CA PRO A 74 4.34 -3.64 0.62
C PRO A 74 3.82 -4.42 -0.58
N LYS A 75 3.43 -5.68 -0.33
CA LYS A 75 2.49 -6.41 -1.17
C LYS A 75 1.25 -5.57 -1.41
N HIS A 76 0.76 -5.52 -2.66
CA HIS A 76 -0.47 -4.82 -2.98
C HIS A 76 -1.56 -5.82 -3.33
N SER A 77 -2.46 -6.07 -2.39
CA SER A 77 -3.40 -7.17 -2.50
C SER A 77 -4.84 -6.81 -2.12
N SER A 78 -5.04 -5.65 -1.49
CA SER A 78 -6.35 -5.19 -1.03
C SER A 78 -6.45 -3.67 -1.05
N TRP A 79 -7.66 -3.15 -1.24
CA TRP A 79 -7.93 -1.72 -1.06
C TRP A 79 -7.68 -1.25 0.37
N GLY A 80 -7.67 -2.20 1.32
CA GLY A 80 -7.39 -1.94 2.72
C GLY A 80 -5.92 -1.77 3.08
N ASP A 81 -4.98 -2.12 2.21
CA ASP A 81 -3.54 -2.15 2.53
C ASP A 81 -3.05 -0.81 3.09
N GLY A 82 -3.36 0.29 2.41
CA GLY A 82 -2.99 1.62 2.86
C GLY A 82 -3.58 2.02 4.21
N PHE A 83 -4.82 1.60 4.50
CA PHE A 83 -5.47 1.89 5.78
C PHE A 83 -4.86 1.10 6.93
N MET A 84 -4.37 -0.10 6.68
CA MET A 84 -3.66 -0.89 7.68
C MET A 84 -2.26 -0.33 7.97
N ILE A 85 -1.54 0.10 6.93
CA ILE A 85 -0.15 0.55 7.03
C ILE A 85 -0.04 1.96 7.62
N TYR A 86 -0.85 2.91 7.15
CA TYR A 86 -0.67 4.35 7.45
C TYR A 86 -0.63 4.70 8.94
N PRO A 87 -1.46 4.11 9.81
CA PRO A 87 -1.39 4.42 11.24
C PRO A 87 -0.14 3.88 11.93
N GLU A 88 0.60 2.96 11.32
CA GLU A 88 1.74 2.27 11.93
C GLU A 88 3.07 3.02 11.72
N VAL A 89 3.18 3.79 10.64
CA VAL A 89 4.42 4.46 10.25
C VAL A 89 4.26 5.97 10.35
N LYS A 90 5.09 6.61 11.20
CA LYS A 90 5.09 8.07 11.34
C LYS A 90 5.76 8.72 10.13
N ASN A 91 5.36 9.95 9.80
CA ASN A 91 5.93 10.74 8.69
C ASN A 91 5.94 10.02 7.33
N LEU A 92 4.90 9.20 7.06
CA LEU A 92 4.77 8.43 5.84
C LEU A 92 4.16 9.29 4.71
N GLY A 93 4.79 9.25 3.54
CA GLY A 93 4.29 9.76 2.28
C GLY A 93 4.00 8.61 1.33
N PHE A 94 2.99 8.80 0.47
CA PHE A 94 2.65 7.81 -0.54
C PHE A 94 3.24 8.20 -1.90
N VAL A 95 3.69 7.20 -2.64
CA VAL A 95 3.91 7.32 -4.08
C VAL A 95 2.68 6.76 -4.77
N THR A 96 2.01 7.58 -5.58
CA THR A 96 0.74 7.20 -6.21
C THR A 96 0.66 7.71 -7.65
N GLY A 97 -0.20 7.11 -8.46
CA GLY A 97 -0.52 7.62 -9.79
C GLY A 97 -1.44 8.84 -9.75
N ASP A 98 -1.45 9.61 -10.82
CA ASP A 98 -2.26 10.83 -10.98
C ASP A 98 -3.78 10.59 -10.96
N HIS A 99 -4.22 9.35 -11.18
CA HIS A 99 -5.63 8.99 -11.13
C HIS A 99 -6.31 9.32 -9.79
N LEU A 100 -5.55 9.28 -8.67
CA LEU A 100 -6.10 9.65 -7.36
C LEU A 100 -6.29 11.16 -7.20
N GLU A 101 -5.53 11.99 -7.93
CA GLU A 101 -5.74 13.44 -7.93
C GLU A 101 -7.04 13.87 -8.64
N LYS A 102 -7.57 13.01 -9.51
CA LYS A 102 -8.82 13.27 -10.26
C LYS A 102 -10.07 13.19 -9.35
N PHE A 103 -9.95 12.55 -8.18
CA PHE A 103 -11.06 12.54 -7.22
C PHE A 103 -11.21 13.91 -6.57
N PRO A 104 -12.43 14.49 -6.58
CA PRO A 104 -12.69 15.78 -5.96
C PRO A 104 -12.20 15.83 -4.51
N LEU A 105 -11.51 16.91 -4.15
CA LEU A 105 -10.98 17.18 -2.81
C LEU A 105 -9.82 16.26 -2.35
N VAL A 106 -9.72 15.05 -2.86
CA VAL A 106 -8.67 14.08 -2.48
C VAL A 106 -7.29 14.56 -2.92
N GLY A 107 -7.16 15.12 -4.13
CA GLY A 107 -5.89 15.67 -4.64
C GLY A 107 -5.29 16.73 -3.71
N GLY A 108 -6.12 17.62 -3.15
CA GLY A 108 -5.67 18.61 -2.16
C GLY A 108 -5.12 17.97 -0.88
N ILE A 109 -5.80 16.94 -0.37
CA ILE A 109 -5.36 16.18 0.80
C ILE A 109 -4.04 15.45 0.51
N LEU A 110 -3.92 14.78 -0.64
CA LEU A 110 -2.71 14.07 -1.04
C LEU A 110 -1.50 15.02 -1.13
N ARG A 111 -1.65 16.16 -1.79
CA ARG A 111 -0.60 17.19 -1.86
C ARG A 111 -0.23 17.70 -0.46
N LYS A 112 -1.22 17.94 0.40
CA LYS A 112 -0.99 18.38 1.79
C LYS A 112 -0.26 17.33 2.62
N LEU A 113 -0.54 16.07 2.42
CA LEU A 113 0.19 14.97 3.04
C LEU A 113 1.58 14.77 2.43
N GLY A 114 1.89 15.46 1.32
CA GLY A 114 3.15 15.34 0.60
C GLY A 114 3.28 14.00 -0.13
N ALA A 115 2.19 13.53 -0.70
CA ALA A 115 2.24 12.40 -1.62
C ALA A 115 3.08 12.78 -2.86
N ILE A 116 3.82 11.82 -3.37
CA ILE A 116 4.51 11.92 -4.65
C ILE A 116 3.55 11.37 -5.71
N VAL A 117 3.03 12.27 -6.53
CA VAL A 117 2.13 11.89 -7.61
C VAL A 117 2.93 11.68 -8.88
N ILE A 118 2.86 10.46 -9.40
CA ILE A 118 3.53 10.10 -10.65
C ILE A 118 2.55 10.31 -11.80
N ASP A 119 2.92 11.12 -12.78
CA ASP A 119 2.18 11.27 -14.03
C ASP A 119 2.20 9.93 -14.81
N THR A 120 1.11 9.19 -14.74
CA THR A 120 0.99 7.88 -15.41
C THR A 120 0.69 8.00 -16.89
N CYS A 121 0.17 9.16 -17.35
CA CYS A 121 -0.19 9.44 -18.73
C CYS A 121 0.89 10.20 -19.50
N GLY A 122 1.81 10.91 -18.82
CA GLY A 122 2.79 11.83 -19.39
C GLY A 122 4.09 11.16 -19.72
N GLY A 123 4.25 10.22 -20.55
CA GLY A 123 5.52 9.67 -21.03
C GLY A 123 6.63 9.44 -19.95
N GLY A 124 7.67 8.68 -20.27
CA GLY A 124 8.70 8.28 -19.31
C GLY A 124 9.47 9.42 -18.64
N GLU A 125 9.72 10.52 -19.37
CA GLU A 125 10.50 11.66 -18.85
C GLU A 125 9.75 12.46 -17.77
N ARG A 126 8.46 12.77 -17.99
CA ARG A 126 7.64 13.49 -17.01
C ARG A 126 7.43 12.66 -15.74
N LYS A 127 7.22 11.36 -15.92
CA LYS A 127 7.11 10.41 -14.82
C LYS A 127 8.38 10.37 -13.97
N ALA A 128 9.54 10.35 -14.62
CA ALA A 128 10.83 10.38 -13.93
C ALA A 128 11.06 11.70 -13.20
N ALA A 129 10.75 12.84 -13.84
CA ALA A 129 10.94 14.16 -13.26
C ALA A 129 10.08 14.39 -12.01
N SER A 130 8.79 14.04 -12.06
CA SER A 130 7.89 14.17 -10.89
C SER A 130 8.31 13.28 -9.71
N LEU A 131 8.85 12.11 -10.02
CA LEU A 131 9.39 11.21 -9.00
C LEU A 131 10.65 11.79 -8.35
N VAL A 132 11.59 12.31 -9.17
CA VAL A 132 12.85 12.91 -8.66
C VAL A 132 12.56 14.09 -7.74
N GLU A 133 11.74 15.05 -8.18
CA GLU A 133 11.36 16.21 -7.35
C GLU A 133 10.72 15.79 -6.03
N GLY A 134 9.79 14.80 -6.10
CA GLY A 134 9.12 14.28 -4.92
C GLY A 134 10.09 13.58 -3.94
N MET A 135 11.08 12.85 -4.45
CA MET A 135 12.11 12.19 -3.64
C MET A 135 13.04 13.19 -2.95
N GLU A 136 13.49 14.23 -3.66
CA GLU A 136 14.34 15.28 -3.07
C GLU A 136 13.63 15.99 -1.93
N ARG A 137 12.36 16.35 -2.12
CA ARG A 137 11.52 16.92 -1.06
C ARG A 137 11.37 15.98 0.13
N ALA A 138 11.07 14.70 -0.12
CA ALA A 138 10.93 13.70 0.93
C ALA A 138 12.23 13.49 1.71
N ARG A 139 13.38 13.54 1.03
CA ARG A 139 14.70 13.43 1.66
C ARG A 139 14.99 14.63 2.56
N HIS A 140 14.75 15.86 2.10
CA HIS A 140 14.91 17.06 2.92
C HIS A 140 14.01 17.06 4.16
N GLU A 141 12.83 16.50 4.08
CA GLU A 141 11.88 16.40 5.18
C GLU A 141 12.07 15.16 6.07
N GLY A 142 13.08 14.35 5.82
CA GLY A 142 13.35 13.12 6.58
C GLY A 142 12.18 12.12 6.53
N ARG A 143 11.50 12.00 5.38
CA ARG A 143 10.27 11.21 5.25
C ARG A 143 10.53 9.76 4.92
N ARG A 144 9.58 8.94 5.33
CA ARG A 144 9.40 7.56 4.91
C ARG A 144 8.44 7.54 3.73
N LEU A 145 8.74 6.78 2.69
CA LEU A 145 7.93 6.71 1.48
C LEU A 145 7.35 5.31 1.32
N LEU A 146 6.08 5.22 0.97
CA LEU A 146 5.42 3.97 0.61
C LEU A 146 5.20 3.93 -0.89
N ILE A 147 5.66 2.86 -1.51
CA ILE A 147 5.39 2.54 -2.92
C ILE A 147 4.98 1.08 -3.03
N TYR A 148 3.92 0.80 -3.77
CA TYR A 148 3.53 -0.55 -4.12
C TYR A 148 4.30 -1.00 -5.37
N PRO A 149 5.28 -1.92 -5.24
CA PRO A 149 6.15 -2.24 -6.37
C PRO A 149 5.44 -2.99 -7.50
N GLU A 150 4.36 -3.70 -7.21
CA GLU A 150 3.53 -4.36 -8.22
C GLU A 150 2.73 -3.37 -9.07
N GLY A 151 2.28 -2.27 -8.48
CA GLY A 151 1.45 -1.26 -9.14
C GLY A 151 0.01 -1.69 -9.43
N HIS A 152 -0.36 -2.92 -9.11
CA HIS A 152 -1.69 -3.51 -9.27
C HIS A 152 -2.05 -4.34 -8.06
N LEU A 153 -3.37 -4.49 -7.79
CA LEU A 153 -3.86 -5.34 -6.72
C LEU A 153 -3.80 -6.81 -7.14
N ALA A 154 -2.97 -7.60 -6.47
CA ALA A 154 -2.83 -9.02 -6.75
C ALA A 154 -3.88 -9.86 -6.02
N PRO A 155 -4.55 -10.83 -6.70
CA PRO A 155 -5.42 -11.80 -6.07
C PRO A 155 -4.69 -12.69 -5.05
N VAL A 156 -5.46 -13.40 -4.23
CA VAL A 156 -4.90 -14.36 -3.25
C VAL A 156 -4.08 -15.43 -3.95
N GLY A 157 -2.84 -15.63 -3.53
CA GLY A 157 -1.92 -16.62 -4.10
C GLY A 157 -1.25 -16.20 -5.41
N PHE A 158 -1.38 -14.93 -5.82
CA PHE A 158 -0.76 -14.42 -7.03
C PHE A 158 0.08 -13.18 -6.78
N HIS A 159 0.98 -12.87 -7.73
CA HIS A 159 1.75 -11.63 -7.75
C HIS A 159 1.98 -11.13 -9.18
N PHE A 160 2.12 -9.81 -9.33
CA PHE A 160 2.57 -9.18 -10.56
C PHE A 160 4.07 -8.90 -10.51
N ARG A 161 4.64 -8.58 -11.67
CA ARG A 161 6.05 -8.19 -11.75
C ARG A 161 6.31 -6.94 -10.93
N TYR A 162 7.31 -7.01 -10.05
CA TYR A 162 7.77 -5.86 -9.26
C TYR A 162 8.48 -4.86 -10.16
N LYS A 163 7.99 -3.62 -10.19
CA LYS A 163 8.52 -2.54 -11.04
C LYS A 163 9.78 -1.94 -10.39
N PRO A 164 10.84 -1.66 -11.16
CA PRO A 164 12.13 -1.23 -10.60
C PRO A 164 12.13 0.20 -10.03
N GLY A 165 11.00 0.90 -10.05
CA GLY A 165 10.86 2.23 -9.46
C GLY A 165 11.29 2.29 -8.00
N VAL A 166 11.02 1.25 -7.22
CA VAL A 166 11.43 1.14 -5.81
C VAL A 166 12.96 1.13 -5.65
N TRP A 167 13.67 0.43 -6.52
CA TRP A 167 15.13 0.42 -6.51
C TRP A 167 15.73 1.76 -6.93
N HIS A 168 15.15 2.42 -7.95
CA HIS A 168 15.59 3.76 -8.34
C HIS A 168 15.42 4.77 -7.20
N MET A 169 14.32 4.67 -6.45
CA MET A 169 14.10 5.48 -5.26
C MET A 169 15.14 5.17 -4.17
N GLN A 170 15.41 3.89 -3.90
CA GLN A 170 16.42 3.47 -2.94
C GLN A 170 17.79 4.07 -3.29
N LYS A 171 18.21 3.93 -4.55
CA LYS A 171 19.48 4.46 -5.03
C LYS A 171 19.56 5.99 -4.90
N ALA A 172 18.51 6.71 -5.30
CA ALA A 172 18.48 8.17 -5.26
C ALA A 172 18.48 8.73 -3.83
N MET A 173 17.76 8.09 -2.91
CA MET A 173 17.66 8.53 -1.51
C MET A 173 18.74 7.96 -0.62
N ASN A 174 19.43 6.91 -1.04
CA ASN A 174 20.41 6.14 -0.27
C ASN A 174 19.85 5.66 1.07
N VAL A 175 18.67 5.05 1.06
CA VAL A 175 17.94 4.56 2.24
C VAL A 175 17.56 3.08 2.08
N PRO A 176 17.31 2.32 3.16
CA PRO A 176 16.88 0.93 3.03
C PRO A 176 15.45 0.81 2.48
N ILE A 177 15.16 -0.31 1.82
CA ILE A 177 13.81 -0.76 1.50
C ILE A 177 13.35 -1.69 2.62
N VAL A 178 12.20 -1.41 3.21
CA VAL A 178 11.51 -2.31 4.16
C VAL A 178 10.42 -3.05 3.40
N PRO A 179 10.59 -4.35 3.11
CA PRO A 179 9.55 -5.16 2.49
C PRO A 179 8.40 -5.38 3.48
N VAL A 180 7.16 -5.49 2.98
CA VAL A 180 6.00 -5.77 3.84
C VAL A 180 5.14 -6.86 3.22
N ALA A 181 4.94 -7.93 3.99
CA ALA A 181 4.03 -9.01 3.63
C ALA A 181 2.65 -8.81 4.28
N THR A 182 1.60 -9.30 3.63
CA THR A 182 0.25 -9.28 4.16
C THR A 182 -0.61 -10.40 3.57
N ASN A 183 -1.62 -10.83 4.34
CA ASN A 183 -2.68 -11.73 3.89
C ASN A 183 -4.06 -11.04 3.91
N LEU A 184 -4.10 -9.71 3.86
CA LEU A 184 -5.36 -8.96 3.96
C LEU A 184 -6.37 -9.36 2.88
N ASN A 185 -5.91 -9.73 1.68
CA ASN A 185 -6.75 -10.20 0.60
C ASN A 185 -7.54 -11.48 0.90
N CYS A 186 -7.11 -12.30 1.85
CA CYS A 186 -7.90 -13.46 2.33
C CYS A 186 -9.20 -13.02 3.03
N PHE A 187 -9.25 -11.80 3.54
CA PHE A 187 -10.37 -11.28 4.35
C PHE A 187 -11.08 -10.10 3.69
N TRP A 188 -10.37 -9.34 2.87
CA TRP A 188 -10.88 -8.22 2.08
C TRP A 188 -10.30 -8.29 0.67
N GLU A 189 -10.91 -9.10 -0.16
CA GLU A 189 -10.55 -9.22 -1.56
C GLU A 189 -10.90 -7.95 -2.36
N GLN A 190 -10.22 -7.74 -3.47
CA GLN A 190 -10.15 -6.51 -4.26
C GLN A 190 -11.51 -5.87 -4.55
N GLU A 191 -12.41 -6.59 -5.19
CA GLU A 191 -13.71 -6.07 -5.66
C GLU A 191 -14.91 -6.67 -4.92
N ASP A 192 -14.66 -7.56 -3.95
CA ASP A 192 -15.74 -8.24 -3.27
C ASP A 192 -16.28 -7.39 -2.10
N ILE A 193 -17.60 -7.15 -2.17
CA ILE A 193 -18.33 -6.56 -1.04
C ILE A 193 -18.26 -7.48 0.18
N ARG A 194 -18.14 -8.78 0.00
CA ARG A 194 -18.00 -9.75 1.09
C ARG A 194 -16.68 -9.52 1.83
N LYS A 195 -16.76 -9.60 3.14
CA LYS A 195 -15.59 -9.59 4.02
C LYS A 195 -15.63 -10.84 4.88
N THR A 196 -14.56 -11.59 4.89
CA THR A 196 -14.44 -12.83 5.66
C THR A 196 -13.82 -12.52 7.01
N PRO A 197 -14.43 -12.96 8.14
CA PRO A 197 -13.81 -12.79 9.46
C PRO A 197 -12.47 -13.51 9.57
N GLY A 198 -11.54 -12.93 10.33
CA GLY A 198 -10.23 -13.55 10.60
C GLY A 198 -9.19 -12.55 11.07
N THR A 199 -7.92 -12.94 11.01
CA THR A 199 -6.80 -12.10 11.41
C THR A 199 -5.96 -11.70 10.21
N ALA A 200 -6.09 -10.44 9.80
CA ALA A 200 -5.26 -9.84 8.76
C ALA A 200 -3.92 -9.43 9.37
N VAL A 201 -2.86 -10.05 8.92
CA VAL A 201 -1.48 -9.78 9.33
C VAL A 201 -0.86 -8.78 8.37
N LEU A 202 -0.15 -7.80 8.94
CA LEU A 202 0.77 -6.91 8.25
C LEU A 202 2.14 -7.10 8.91
N GLU A 203 3.11 -7.58 8.16
CA GLU A 203 4.43 -7.90 8.69
C GLU A 203 5.52 -7.12 7.99
N PHE A 204 6.27 -6.33 8.78
CA PHE A 204 7.47 -5.63 8.32
C PHE A 204 8.64 -6.61 8.33
N LEU A 205 9.23 -6.85 7.16
CA LEU A 205 10.34 -7.80 7.00
C LEU A 205 11.68 -7.09 7.15
N GLU A 206 12.76 -7.86 7.20
CA GLU A 206 14.12 -7.34 7.34
C GLU A 206 14.45 -6.35 6.22
N PRO A 207 15.00 -5.17 6.54
CA PRO A 207 15.34 -4.17 5.56
C PRO A 207 16.39 -4.65 4.55
N ILE A 208 16.19 -4.29 3.29
CA ILE A 208 17.17 -4.49 2.22
C ILE A 208 18.05 -3.24 2.18
N PRO A 209 19.36 -3.36 2.49
CA PRO A 209 20.26 -2.21 2.52
C PRO A 209 20.44 -1.59 1.13
N PRO A 210 20.78 -0.28 1.04
CA PRO A 210 21.14 0.35 -0.22
C PRO A 210 22.48 -0.21 -0.74
N GLY A 211 22.74 -0.03 -2.04
CA GLY A 211 24.01 -0.39 -2.67
C GLY A 211 23.98 -1.73 -3.42
N LEU A 212 22.95 -2.53 -3.31
CA LEU A 212 22.82 -3.77 -4.08
C LEU A 212 22.59 -3.47 -5.58
N PRO A 213 23.12 -4.33 -6.48
CA PRO A 213 22.75 -4.32 -7.90
C PRO A 213 21.22 -4.42 -8.08
N LYS A 214 20.71 -3.82 -9.15
CA LYS A 214 19.26 -3.75 -9.39
C LYS A 214 18.60 -5.13 -9.40
N GLU A 215 19.19 -6.04 -10.13
CA GLU A 215 18.67 -7.40 -10.31
C GLU A 215 18.60 -8.16 -8.97
N GLU A 216 19.65 -8.07 -8.18
CA GLU A 216 19.73 -8.70 -6.85
C GLU A 216 18.73 -8.09 -5.87
N ALA A 217 18.67 -6.75 -5.79
CA ALA A 217 17.74 -6.07 -4.90
C ALA A 217 16.28 -6.38 -5.24
N MET A 218 15.93 -6.39 -6.53
CA MET A 218 14.57 -6.67 -6.99
C MET A 218 14.19 -8.14 -6.78
N GLN A 219 15.11 -9.07 -7.05
CA GLN A 219 14.89 -10.50 -6.80
C GLN A 219 14.68 -10.74 -5.31
N ARG A 220 15.59 -10.24 -4.45
CA ARG A 220 15.46 -10.37 -3.00
C ARG A 220 14.16 -9.79 -2.48
N LEU A 221 13.76 -8.59 -2.98
CA LEU A 221 12.50 -7.96 -2.59
C LEU A 221 11.29 -8.83 -2.92
N THR A 222 11.25 -9.39 -4.13
CA THR A 222 10.15 -10.26 -4.58
C THR A 222 10.12 -11.55 -3.75
N ASP A 223 11.26 -12.21 -3.59
CA ASP A 223 11.33 -13.51 -2.91
C ASP A 223 10.90 -13.41 -1.44
N VAL A 224 11.40 -12.41 -0.70
CA VAL A 224 11.06 -12.28 0.73
C VAL A 224 9.59 -11.92 0.95
N ILE A 225 9.00 -11.06 0.10
CA ILE A 225 7.58 -10.70 0.23
C ILE A 225 6.70 -11.87 -0.16
N GLU A 226 6.94 -12.48 -1.32
CA GLU A 226 6.05 -13.52 -1.84
C GLU A 226 6.13 -14.82 -1.02
N SER A 227 7.32 -15.20 -0.56
CA SER A 227 7.46 -16.36 0.34
C SER A 227 6.70 -16.12 1.64
N ARG A 228 6.86 -14.93 2.25
CA ARG A 228 6.16 -14.64 3.50
C ARG A 228 4.65 -14.49 3.31
N CYS A 229 4.20 -13.92 2.20
CA CYS A 229 2.76 -13.88 1.86
C CYS A 229 2.16 -15.28 1.72
N ALA A 230 2.88 -16.21 1.08
CA ALA A 230 2.43 -17.60 0.95
C ALA A 230 2.26 -18.27 2.32
N GLU A 231 3.21 -18.06 3.25
CA GLU A 231 3.09 -18.54 4.64
C GLU A 231 1.91 -17.92 5.37
N LEU A 232 1.72 -16.59 5.28
CA LEU A 232 0.60 -15.89 5.91
C LEU A 232 -0.75 -16.32 5.35
N ILE A 233 -0.84 -16.64 4.06
CA ILE A 233 -2.05 -17.22 3.44
C ILE A 233 -2.30 -18.62 4.01
N SER A 234 -1.26 -19.43 4.17
CA SER A 234 -1.35 -20.75 4.81
C SER A 234 -1.83 -20.64 6.25
N GLU A 235 -1.26 -19.72 7.04
CA GLU A 235 -1.71 -19.43 8.41
C GLU A 235 -3.20 -19.04 8.45
N ALA A 236 -3.67 -18.25 7.49
CA ALA A 236 -5.05 -17.76 7.43
C ALA A 236 -6.06 -18.81 6.97
N THR A 237 -5.66 -19.71 6.07
CA THR A 237 -6.56 -20.65 5.40
C THR A 237 -6.49 -22.07 5.96
N GLY A 238 -5.45 -22.39 6.73
CA GLY A 238 -5.16 -23.74 7.22
C GLY A 238 -4.72 -24.71 6.11
N LYS A 239 -4.43 -24.20 4.89
CA LYS A 239 -3.95 -25.00 3.76
C LYS A 239 -2.42 -25.06 3.76
N PRO A 240 -1.80 -26.07 3.13
CA PRO A 240 -0.34 -26.09 2.98
C PRO A 240 0.19 -24.84 2.28
N VAL A 241 1.41 -24.43 2.65
CA VAL A 241 2.08 -23.30 1.99
C VAL A 241 2.26 -23.62 0.50
N THR A 242 1.74 -22.74 -0.34
CA THR A 242 1.91 -22.81 -1.79
C THR A 242 2.52 -21.50 -2.25
N PRO A 243 3.65 -21.52 -2.99
CA PRO A 243 4.27 -20.32 -3.53
C PRO A 243 3.27 -19.52 -4.36
N THR A 244 3.34 -18.19 -4.27
CA THR A 244 2.51 -17.31 -5.09
C THR A 244 2.86 -17.48 -6.57
N GLN A 245 1.85 -17.36 -7.43
CA GLN A 245 2.01 -17.55 -8.87
C GLN A 245 2.12 -16.19 -9.58
N PHE A 246 2.98 -16.13 -10.58
CA PHE A 246 3.14 -14.94 -11.41
C PHE A 246 1.93 -14.72 -12.32
N LEU A 247 1.44 -13.47 -12.38
CA LEU A 247 0.46 -13.01 -13.35
C LEU A 247 1.09 -12.02 -14.33
N PRO A 248 0.74 -12.09 -15.63
CA PRO A 248 1.15 -11.09 -16.60
C PRO A 248 0.58 -9.70 -16.23
N ASP A 249 1.31 -8.65 -16.62
CA ASP A 249 0.94 -7.26 -16.35
C ASP A 249 -0.37 -6.91 -17.12
N PRO A 250 -1.44 -6.48 -16.43
CA PRO A 250 -2.72 -6.17 -17.04
C PRO A 250 -2.65 -5.00 -18.04
N ASP A 251 -1.69 -4.09 -17.89
CA ASP A 251 -1.50 -2.94 -18.80
C ASP A 251 -0.88 -3.36 -20.15
N LYS A 252 -0.38 -4.59 -20.28
CA LYS A 252 0.31 -5.07 -21.49
C LYS A 252 -0.54 -5.94 -22.42
N GLY A 253 -1.86 -5.92 -22.21
CA GLY A 253 -2.83 -6.56 -23.13
C GLY A 253 -2.67 -8.08 -23.25
N THR A 254 -3.35 -8.83 -22.40
CA THR A 254 -3.85 -10.22 -22.63
C THR A 254 -4.62 -10.70 -21.39
N LEU A 255 -5.60 -9.91 -20.92
CA LEU A 255 -6.42 -10.28 -19.74
C LEU A 255 -7.63 -11.16 -20.05
N ALA A 256 -7.86 -11.54 -21.32
CA ALA A 256 -9.02 -12.35 -21.67
C ALA A 256 -8.92 -13.83 -21.22
N GLU A 257 -7.71 -14.34 -20.90
CA GLU A 257 -7.49 -15.76 -20.65
C GLU A 257 -7.02 -16.15 -19.24
N ALA A 258 -6.74 -15.18 -18.35
CA ALA A 258 -6.10 -15.44 -17.07
C ALA A 258 -6.99 -15.30 -15.82
N ARG A 259 -8.31 -15.29 -15.95
CA ARG A 259 -9.20 -15.46 -14.78
C ARG A 259 -9.34 -16.94 -14.50
N PRO A 260 -8.82 -17.49 -13.38
CA PRO A 260 -9.19 -18.83 -12.94
C PRO A 260 -10.71 -18.85 -12.75
N GLN A 261 -11.41 -19.73 -13.48
CA GLN A 261 -12.80 -20.03 -13.18
C GLN A 261 -12.86 -20.50 -11.73
N GLN A 262 -13.51 -19.71 -10.90
CA GLN A 262 -13.81 -20.11 -9.53
C GLN A 262 -14.75 -21.30 -9.59
N ALA A 263 -14.26 -22.49 -9.25
CA ALA A 263 -15.06 -23.67 -8.96
C ALA A 263 -15.56 -23.62 -7.51
#